data_8e624d859479ef633018b66d1230b1fb
#
_entry.id   8e624d859479ef633018b66d1230b1fb
#
_cell.length_a   1.000
_cell.length_b   1.000
_cell.length_c   1.000
_cell.angle_alpha   90.00
_cell.angle_beta   90.00
_cell.angle_gamma   90.00
#
_symmetry.space_group_name_H-M   'P 1'
#
loop_
_entity.id
_entity.type
_entity.pdbx_description
1 polymer ?
#
loop_
_entity_poly.entity_id
_entity_poly.type
_entity_poly.pdbx_seq_one_letter_code
_entity_poly.pdbx_strand_id
1 'polypeptide(L)'
;MIDSFDEFCLWMYVMVDDIWQQISPLFQRPGPAAACSDSELLTMALVGECRGWAEETVLLSNWRERRDLFPCVPSQSRFNRRRRALMTAFNLIRQTVLRLLDLSADGQCAIDSLPVPVVKFHLVPGSTGDWATHGADFGKVASKKLTIFGFKLHLLVSLGGLILDFVLAPASAADLTVGAEMLAEHTDLTVFGDKGYISVDLAGQLLRHNRLKLLTLPRRNQHCQLPPELSHTF
;
A
#
# COMPACT_ATOMS: atom_id res chain seq x y z
N MET A 1 -20.80 -5.07 -18.05
CA MET A 1 -19.62 -4.19 -18.37
C MET A 1 -19.95 -2.84 -17.74
N ILE A 2 -19.00 -2.17 -17.11
CA ILE A 2 -19.23 -0.83 -16.53
C ILE A 2 -19.06 0.16 -17.67
N ASP A 3 -20.15 0.84 -18.07
CA ASP A 3 -20.19 1.63 -19.30
C ASP A 3 -20.16 3.15 -19.04
N SER A 4 -20.37 3.57 -17.80
CA SER A 4 -20.34 4.98 -17.39
C SER A 4 -19.58 5.23 -16.10
N PHE A 5 -19.19 6.48 -15.88
CA PHE A 5 -18.57 6.89 -14.62
C PHE A 5 -19.54 6.75 -13.43
N ASP A 6 -20.80 7.07 -13.63
CA ASP A 6 -21.82 6.99 -12.57
C ASP A 6 -22.09 5.53 -12.17
N GLU A 7 -22.12 4.63 -13.14
CA GLU A 7 -22.22 3.19 -12.89
C GLU A 7 -21.00 2.67 -12.12
N PHE A 8 -19.77 3.13 -12.49
CA PHE A 8 -18.56 2.81 -11.75
C PHE A 8 -18.63 3.31 -10.30
N CYS A 9 -19.09 4.53 -10.07
CA CYS A 9 -19.27 5.08 -8.72
C CYS A 9 -20.27 4.28 -7.90
N LEU A 10 -21.41 3.91 -8.51
CA LEU A 10 -22.43 3.12 -7.85
C LEU A 10 -21.91 1.72 -7.48
N TRP A 11 -21.21 1.06 -8.41
CA TRP A 11 -20.60 -0.23 -8.16
C TRP A 11 -19.56 -0.17 -7.02
N MET A 12 -18.69 0.82 -7.06
CA MET A 12 -17.71 1.06 -6.00
C MET A 12 -18.39 1.33 -4.65
N TYR A 13 -19.49 2.11 -4.64
CA TYR A 13 -20.23 2.39 -3.41
C TYR A 13 -20.84 1.11 -2.82
N VAL A 14 -21.50 0.30 -3.63
CA VAL A 14 -22.12 -0.96 -3.17
C VAL A 14 -21.04 -1.88 -2.58
N MET A 15 -19.92 -2.07 -3.29
CA MET A 15 -18.81 -2.90 -2.80
C MET A 15 -18.24 -2.37 -1.48
N VAL A 16 -18.00 -1.07 -1.39
CA VAL A 16 -17.46 -0.44 -0.18
C VAL A 16 -18.45 -0.52 0.98
N ASP A 17 -19.73 -0.29 0.72
CA ASP A 17 -20.77 -0.33 1.75
C ASP A 17 -20.99 -1.74 2.29
N ASP A 18 -21.04 -2.75 1.43
CA ASP A 18 -21.12 -4.16 1.85
C ASP A 18 -19.96 -4.57 2.77
N ILE A 19 -18.75 -4.14 2.45
CA ILE A 19 -17.58 -4.38 3.31
C ILE A 19 -17.69 -3.54 4.58
N TRP A 20 -18.07 -2.26 4.46
CA TRP A 20 -18.19 -1.35 5.60
C TRP A 20 -19.18 -1.85 6.64
N GLN A 21 -20.32 -2.40 6.23
CA GLN A 21 -21.32 -2.96 7.14
C GLN A 21 -20.70 -4.03 8.06
N GLN A 22 -19.73 -4.79 7.57
CA GLN A 22 -19.05 -5.84 8.33
C GLN A 22 -18.00 -5.29 9.30
N ILE A 23 -17.26 -4.24 8.90
CA ILE A 23 -16.14 -3.69 9.68
C ILE A 23 -16.51 -2.47 10.52
N SER A 24 -17.66 -1.82 10.25
CA SER A 24 -18.09 -0.59 10.93
C SER A 24 -18.12 -0.67 12.46
N PRO A 25 -18.44 -1.83 13.10
CA PRO A 25 -18.38 -1.93 14.56
C PRO A 25 -17.01 -1.62 15.16
N LEU A 26 -15.92 -1.75 14.39
CA LEU A 26 -14.56 -1.43 14.81
C LEU A 26 -14.28 0.09 14.82
N PHE A 27 -15.14 0.89 14.19
CA PHE A 27 -14.95 2.33 13.95
C PHE A 27 -16.01 3.20 14.64
N GLN A 28 -16.63 2.70 15.71
CA GLN A 28 -17.67 3.44 16.42
C GLN A 28 -17.12 4.76 16.96
N ARG A 29 -17.90 5.81 16.75
CA ARG A 29 -17.59 7.17 17.22
C ARG A 29 -18.76 7.72 18.02
N PRO A 30 -18.50 8.43 19.12
CA PRO A 30 -19.56 9.11 19.83
C PRO A 30 -20.11 10.27 19.00
N GLY A 31 -21.38 10.57 19.19
CA GLY A 31 -22.06 11.71 18.58
C GLY A 31 -23.08 11.33 17.50
N PRO A 32 -23.75 12.31 16.92
CA PRO A 32 -24.79 12.09 15.92
C PRO A 32 -24.17 11.55 14.63
N ALA A 33 -24.97 10.78 13.87
CA ALA A 33 -24.60 10.30 12.54
C ALA A 33 -24.24 11.49 11.62
N ALA A 34 -23.18 11.33 10.85
CA ALA A 34 -22.78 12.35 9.88
C ALA A 34 -23.71 12.30 8.65
N ALA A 35 -24.06 13.47 8.10
CA ALA A 35 -24.89 13.56 6.89
C ALA A 35 -24.28 12.85 5.67
N CYS A 36 -22.93 12.89 5.54
CA CYS A 36 -22.18 12.03 4.62
C CYS A 36 -21.77 10.79 5.41
N SER A 37 -22.20 9.61 5.04
CA SER A 37 -21.83 8.36 5.69
C SER A 37 -20.33 8.06 5.57
N ASP A 38 -19.82 7.08 6.31
CA ASP A 38 -18.42 6.66 6.16
C ASP A 38 -18.23 5.85 4.87
N SER A 39 -19.21 5.07 4.44
CA SER A 39 -19.21 4.39 3.14
C SER A 39 -19.12 5.38 1.97
N GLU A 40 -19.90 6.47 2.00
CA GLU A 40 -19.83 7.53 0.99
C GLU A 40 -18.43 8.19 0.98
N LEU A 41 -17.89 8.51 2.15
CA LEU A 41 -16.57 9.15 2.27
C LEU A 41 -15.45 8.23 1.76
N LEU A 42 -15.48 6.94 2.13
CA LEU A 42 -14.53 5.93 1.68
C LEU A 42 -14.61 5.76 0.15
N THR A 43 -15.83 5.69 -0.39
CA THR A 43 -16.05 5.59 -1.84
C THR A 43 -15.54 6.84 -2.56
N MET A 44 -15.88 8.04 -2.08
CA MET A 44 -15.39 9.29 -2.67
C MET A 44 -13.86 9.33 -2.71
N ALA A 45 -13.19 8.87 -1.65
CA ALA A 45 -11.73 8.84 -1.60
C ALA A 45 -11.16 7.83 -2.60
N LEU A 46 -11.66 6.58 -2.61
CA LEU A 46 -11.17 5.51 -3.49
C LEU A 46 -11.39 5.85 -4.98
N VAL A 47 -12.59 6.30 -5.34
CA VAL A 47 -12.87 6.72 -6.71
C VAL A 47 -12.00 7.92 -7.12
N GLY A 48 -11.76 8.86 -6.19
CA GLY A 48 -10.87 10.00 -6.43
C GLY A 48 -9.45 9.57 -6.76
N GLU A 49 -8.89 8.59 -6.05
CA GLU A 49 -7.58 8.02 -6.36
C GLU A 49 -7.59 7.34 -7.75
N CYS A 50 -8.61 6.56 -8.07
CA CYS A 50 -8.76 5.93 -9.39
C CYS A 50 -8.82 6.97 -10.53
N ARG A 51 -9.33 8.19 -10.25
CA ARG A 51 -9.45 9.29 -11.21
C ARG A 51 -8.23 10.22 -11.23
N GLY A 52 -7.25 10.00 -10.35
CA GLY A 52 -6.08 10.86 -10.22
C GLY A 52 -6.38 12.23 -9.58
N TRP A 53 -7.46 12.35 -8.80
CA TRP A 53 -7.79 13.57 -8.06
C TRP A 53 -6.99 13.65 -6.76
N ALA A 54 -5.67 13.75 -6.88
CA ALA A 54 -4.74 13.66 -5.76
C ALA A 54 -4.91 14.77 -4.72
N GLU A 55 -5.35 15.97 -5.14
CA GLU A 55 -5.60 17.09 -4.23
C GLU A 55 -7.02 17.05 -3.68
N GLU A 56 -7.17 17.14 -2.35
CA GLU A 56 -8.50 17.12 -1.69
C GLU A 56 -9.44 18.22 -2.16
N THR A 57 -8.91 19.39 -2.52
CA THR A 57 -9.69 20.50 -3.07
C THR A 57 -10.30 20.12 -4.42
N VAL A 58 -9.51 19.51 -5.30
CA VAL A 58 -9.94 19.04 -6.61
C VAL A 58 -10.94 17.90 -6.46
N LEU A 59 -10.65 16.93 -5.61
CA LEU A 59 -11.53 15.81 -5.30
C LEU A 59 -12.92 16.31 -4.84
N LEU A 60 -12.96 17.15 -3.82
CA LEU A 60 -14.22 17.65 -3.27
C LEU A 60 -14.97 18.59 -4.22
N SER A 61 -14.27 19.32 -5.11
CA SER A 61 -14.93 20.12 -6.15
C SER A 61 -15.65 19.21 -7.14
N ASN A 62 -14.99 18.17 -7.63
CA ASN A 62 -15.60 17.21 -8.55
C ASN A 62 -16.85 16.52 -7.93
N TRP A 63 -16.80 16.19 -6.64
CA TRP A 63 -17.96 15.58 -5.98
C TRP A 63 -19.11 16.55 -5.76
N ARG A 64 -18.84 17.86 -5.54
CA ARG A 64 -19.90 18.87 -5.44
C ARG A 64 -20.67 19.09 -6.74
N GLU A 65 -20.06 18.78 -7.88
CA GLU A 65 -20.72 18.80 -9.17
C GLU A 65 -21.61 17.58 -9.43
N ARG A 66 -21.46 16.52 -8.60
CA ARG A 66 -22.15 15.23 -8.72
C ARG A 66 -23.00 14.91 -7.48
N ARG A 67 -23.81 15.85 -7.05
CA ARG A 67 -24.66 15.71 -5.85
C ARG A 67 -25.82 14.71 -6.04
N ASP A 68 -26.09 14.34 -7.23
CA ASP A 68 -27.00 13.26 -7.61
C ASP A 68 -26.48 11.90 -7.12
N LEU A 69 -25.16 11.69 -7.15
CA LEU A 69 -24.52 10.49 -6.61
C LEU A 69 -24.27 10.60 -5.09
N PHE A 70 -23.71 11.71 -4.64
CA PHE A 70 -23.39 11.96 -3.22
C PHE A 70 -23.94 13.31 -2.77
N PRO A 71 -25.18 13.33 -2.22
CA PRO A 71 -25.87 14.60 -1.87
C PRO A 71 -25.14 15.44 -0.83
N CYS A 72 -24.43 14.79 0.08
CA CYS A 72 -23.79 15.39 1.25
C CYS A 72 -22.26 15.37 1.17
N VAL A 73 -21.66 16.23 0.35
CA VAL A 73 -20.20 16.37 0.28
C VAL A 73 -19.70 17.21 1.47
N PRO A 74 -18.81 16.67 2.33
CA PRO A 74 -18.32 17.38 3.51
C PRO A 74 -17.39 18.55 3.14
N SER A 75 -17.13 19.45 4.11
CA SER A 75 -16.05 20.43 3.99
C SER A 75 -14.68 19.73 3.98
N GLN A 76 -13.65 20.36 3.40
CA GLN A 76 -12.29 19.80 3.31
C GLN A 76 -11.74 19.38 4.68
N SER A 77 -11.89 20.23 5.70
CA SER A 77 -11.40 19.90 7.05
C SER A 77 -12.10 18.68 7.67
N ARG A 78 -13.41 18.53 7.42
CA ARG A 78 -14.16 17.35 7.89
C ARG A 78 -13.79 16.11 7.11
N PHE A 79 -13.62 16.22 5.79
CA PHE A 79 -13.20 15.12 4.94
C PHE A 79 -11.82 14.62 5.37
N ASN A 80 -10.83 15.50 5.47
CA ASN A 80 -9.46 15.16 5.85
C ASN A 80 -9.41 14.47 7.23
N ARG A 81 -10.04 15.07 8.25
CA ARG A 81 -10.06 14.49 9.60
C ARG A 81 -10.70 13.09 9.61
N ARG A 82 -11.82 12.91 8.93
CA ARG A 82 -12.51 11.60 8.87
C ARG A 82 -11.71 10.59 8.05
N ARG A 83 -11.19 10.99 6.89
CA ARG A 83 -10.33 10.12 6.06
C ARG A 83 -9.14 9.59 6.86
N ARG A 84 -8.46 10.45 7.60
CA ARG A 84 -7.34 10.05 8.48
C ARG A 84 -7.79 9.07 9.58
N ALA A 85 -8.93 9.29 10.19
CA ALA A 85 -9.49 8.36 11.19
C ALA A 85 -9.92 7.00 10.60
N LEU A 86 -10.18 6.93 9.30
CA LEU A 86 -10.60 5.73 8.57
C LEU A 86 -9.44 5.04 7.82
N MET A 87 -8.17 5.42 8.05
CA MET A 87 -7.03 4.82 7.32
C MET A 87 -6.98 3.30 7.47
N THR A 88 -7.26 2.77 8.66
CA THR A 88 -7.34 1.32 8.88
C THR A 88 -8.48 0.68 8.08
N ALA A 89 -9.60 1.39 7.91
CA ALA A 89 -10.72 0.89 7.10
C ALA A 89 -10.32 0.71 5.62
N PHE A 90 -9.56 1.65 5.04
CA PHE A 90 -9.04 1.49 3.67
C PHE A 90 -8.21 0.21 3.53
N ASN A 91 -7.36 -0.09 4.51
CA ASN A 91 -6.55 -1.32 4.46
C ASN A 91 -7.41 -2.57 4.62
N LEU A 92 -8.41 -2.57 5.50
CA LEU A 92 -9.34 -3.70 5.65
C LEU A 92 -10.18 -3.92 4.38
N ILE A 93 -10.65 -2.85 3.72
CA ILE A 93 -11.33 -2.93 2.43
C ILE A 93 -10.41 -3.57 1.39
N ARG A 94 -9.17 -3.07 1.26
CA ARG A 94 -8.16 -3.66 0.36
C ARG A 94 -7.97 -5.15 0.61
N GLN A 95 -7.74 -5.54 1.85
CA GLN A 95 -7.54 -6.95 2.23
C GLN A 95 -8.77 -7.82 1.92
N THR A 96 -9.97 -7.29 2.12
CA THR A 96 -11.20 -8.01 1.81
C THR A 96 -11.36 -8.19 0.30
N VAL A 97 -11.10 -7.14 -0.50
CA VAL A 97 -11.13 -7.22 -1.96
C VAL A 97 -10.10 -8.24 -2.47
N LEU A 98 -8.87 -8.24 -1.92
CA LEU A 98 -7.84 -9.22 -2.29
C LEU A 98 -8.29 -10.66 -2.02
N ARG A 99 -8.96 -10.91 -0.90
CA ARG A 99 -9.52 -12.25 -0.58
C ARG A 99 -10.64 -12.66 -1.54
N LEU A 100 -11.53 -11.71 -1.89
CA LEU A 100 -12.64 -11.96 -2.83
C LEU A 100 -12.16 -12.27 -4.25
N LEU A 101 -11.03 -11.70 -4.65
CA LEU A 101 -10.43 -11.96 -5.96
C LEU A 101 -9.68 -13.28 -6.04
N ASP A 102 -9.59 -14.03 -4.94
CA ASP A 102 -8.87 -15.32 -4.82
C ASP A 102 -7.49 -15.31 -5.51
N LEU A 103 -6.69 -14.30 -5.17
CA LEU A 103 -5.37 -14.08 -5.78
C LEU A 103 -4.31 -15.08 -5.35
N SER A 104 -4.68 -16.06 -4.52
CA SER A 104 -3.85 -17.22 -4.17
C SER A 104 -3.51 -18.09 -5.38
N ALA A 105 -4.27 -17.96 -6.47
CA ALA A 105 -4.06 -18.77 -7.67
C ALA A 105 -2.69 -18.54 -8.36
N ASP A 106 -2.14 -17.31 -8.31
CA ASP A 106 -0.85 -17.03 -8.96
C ASP A 106 0.35 -17.47 -8.12
N GLY A 107 0.26 -17.47 -6.80
CA GLY A 107 1.32 -17.91 -5.89
C GLY A 107 2.70 -17.25 -6.10
N GLN A 108 2.83 -16.36 -7.09
CA GLN A 108 4.07 -15.70 -7.50
C GLN A 108 3.99 -14.19 -7.29
N CYS A 109 4.98 -13.66 -6.57
CA CYS A 109 5.02 -12.26 -6.18
C CYS A 109 6.42 -11.68 -6.37
N ALA A 110 6.51 -10.37 -6.45
CA ALA A 110 7.77 -9.63 -6.37
C ALA A 110 7.77 -8.76 -5.11
N ILE A 111 8.94 -8.65 -4.47
CA ILE A 111 9.17 -7.71 -3.36
C ILE A 111 10.22 -6.68 -3.76
N ASP A 112 9.91 -5.42 -3.52
CA ASP A 112 10.85 -4.30 -3.76
C ASP A 112 10.55 -3.14 -2.80
N SER A 113 11.50 -2.21 -2.70
CA SER A 113 11.36 -1.01 -1.90
C SER A 113 11.54 0.26 -2.73
N LEU A 114 10.68 1.26 -2.52
CA LEU A 114 10.85 2.57 -3.14
C LEU A 114 11.10 3.64 -2.08
N PRO A 115 11.99 4.61 -2.40
CA PRO A 115 12.26 5.75 -1.53
C PRO A 115 11.06 6.73 -1.54
N VAL A 116 10.63 7.15 -0.34
CA VAL A 116 9.57 8.16 -0.12
C VAL A 116 10.19 9.34 0.63
N PRO A 117 10.83 10.29 -0.05
CA PRO A 117 11.37 11.48 0.58
C PRO A 117 10.25 12.40 1.03
N VAL A 118 10.30 12.88 2.29
CA VAL A 118 9.30 13.81 2.85
C VAL A 118 9.76 15.26 2.82
N VAL A 119 11.07 15.49 2.79
CA VAL A 119 11.69 16.82 2.68
C VAL A 119 12.90 16.69 1.75
N LYS A 120 13.15 17.73 0.93
CA LYS A 120 14.38 17.81 0.16
C LYS A 120 15.58 17.86 1.11
N PHE A 121 16.60 17.05 0.85
CA PHE A 121 17.75 16.84 1.76
C PHE A 121 18.34 18.14 2.33
N HIS A 122 18.55 19.15 1.47
CA HIS A 122 19.15 20.43 1.88
C HIS A 122 18.22 21.30 2.74
N LEU A 123 16.91 21.01 2.79
CA LEU A 123 15.93 21.73 3.60
C LEU A 123 15.66 21.07 4.96
N VAL A 124 16.21 19.88 5.22
CA VAL A 124 15.96 19.15 6.47
C VAL A 124 16.34 19.95 7.72
N PRO A 125 17.49 20.66 7.79
CA PRO A 125 17.88 21.42 8.98
C PRO A 125 16.92 22.57 9.33
N GLY A 126 16.18 23.10 8.35
CA GLY A 126 15.20 24.19 8.54
C GLY A 126 13.76 23.72 8.50
N SER A 127 13.52 22.41 8.44
CA SER A 127 12.16 21.87 8.38
C SER A 127 11.47 21.97 9.73
N THR A 128 10.25 22.51 9.73
CA THR A 128 9.36 22.59 10.91
C THR A 128 8.41 21.39 11.01
N GLY A 129 8.52 20.43 10.10
CA GLY A 129 7.66 19.26 10.07
C GLY A 129 8.09 18.20 11.10
N ASP A 130 7.12 17.57 11.78
CA ASP A 130 7.32 16.54 12.80
C ASP A 130 7.70 15.17 12.21
N TRP A 131 8.30 15.13 11.02
CA TRP A 131 8.58 13.90 10.31
C TRP A 131 9.48 12.93 11.09
N ALA A 132 10.47 13.46 11.82
CA ALA A 132 11.36 12.65 12.67
C ALA A 132 10.58 11.97 13.80
N THR A 133 9.63 12.66 14.44
CA THR A 133 8.78 12.07 15.49
C THR A 133 7.85 10.98 14.97
N HIS A 134 7.56 11.01 13.66
CA HIS A 134 6.81 9.96 12.95
C HIS A 134 7.71 8.87 12.35
N GLY A 135 9.00 8.85 12.69
CA GLY A 135 9.94 7.81 12.28
C GLY A 135 10.65 8.05 10.95
N ALA A 136 10.52 9.25 10.34
CA ALA A 136 11.34 9.57 9.17
C ALA A 136 12.82 9.65 9.55
N ASP A 137 13.70 9.10 8.70
CA ASP A 137 15.13 9.06 8.96
C ASP A 137 15.92 9.20 7.65
N PHE A 138 17.25 9.37 7.78
CA PHE A 138 18.13 9.44 6.64
C PHE A 138 18.43 8.05 6.08
N GLY A 139 18.27 7.88 4.77
CA GLY A 139 18.58 6.64 4.07
C GLY A 139 19.31 6.88 2.76
N LYS A 140 20.09 5.89 2.34
CA LYS A 140 20.81 5.91 1.06
C LYS A 140 20.05 5.13 0.01
N VAL A 141 19.85 5.74 -1.16
CA VAL A 141 19.31 5.08 -2.35
C VAL A 141 20.51 4.71 -3.23
N ALA A 142 20.96 3.46 -3.13
CA ALA A 142 22.21 3.02 -3.75
C ALA A 142 22.18 3.18 -5.28
N SER A 143 21.06 2.85 -5.94
CA SER A 143 20.89 2.95 -7.40
C SER A 143 21.01 4.38 -7.92
N LYS A 144 20.62 5.37 -7.12
CA LYS A 144 20.66 6.80 -7.49
C LYS A 144 21.81 7.58 -6.85
N LYS A 145 22.65 6.93 -6.02
CA LYS A 145 23.71 7.55 -5.21
C LYS A 145 23.20 8.78 -4.43
N LEU A 146 21.96 8.72 -3.96
CA LEU A 146 21.25 9.81 -3.31
C LEU A 146 20.99 9.49 -1.85
N THR A 147 21.14 10.48 -0.97
CA THR A 147 20.65 10.42 0.41
C THR A 147 19.30 11.11 0.47
N ILE A 148 18.33 10.45 1.06
CA ILE A 148 16.99 11.00 1.31
C ILE A 148 16.76 11.14 2.81
N PHE A 149 15.82 12.03 3.19
CA PHE A 149 15.20 12.05 4.50
C PHE A 149 13.72 11.70 4.34
N GLY A 150 13.29 10.64 5.01
CA GLY A 150 11.92 10.14 4.88
C GLY A 150 11.80 8.64 5.17
N PHE A 151 11.11 7.96 4.29
CA PHE A 151 10.75 6.55 4.44
C PHE A 151 11.16 5.73 3.21
N LYS A 152 11.07 4.41 3.35
CA LYS A 152 11.00 3.45 2.25
C LYS A 152 9.65 2.76 2.29
N LEU A 153 8.98 2.68 1.17
CA LEU A 153 7.76 1.90 0.98
C LEU A 153 8.15 0.54 0.41
N HIS A 154 8.03 -0.50 1.22
CA HIS A 154 8.20 -1.88 0.79
C HIS A 154 6.87 -2.39 0.26
N LEU A 155 6.89 -3.06 -0.89
CA LEU A 155 5.72 -3.59 -1.56
C LEU A 155 5.91 -5.07 -1.86
N LEU A 156 4.87 -5.86 -1.57
CA LEU A 156 4.72 -7.22 -2.07
C LEU A 156 3.62 -7.20 -3.14
N VAL A 157 3.99 -7.50 -4.38
CA VAL A 157 3.11 -7.35 -5.54
C VAL A 157 3.02 -8.68 -6.27
N SER A 158 1.81 -9.13 -6.63
CA SER A 158 1.64 -10.30 -7.50
C SER A 158 2.19 -10.02 -8.90
N LEU A 159 2.54 -11.05 -9.67
CA LEU A 159 2.97 -10.85 -11.07
C LEU A 159 1.85 -10.26 -11.95
N GLY A 160 0.60 -10.38 -11.54
CA GLY A 160 -0.54 -9.70 -12.15
C GLY A 160 -0.66 -8.20 -11.80
N GLY A 161 0.27 -7.65 -10.98
CA GLY A 161 0.32 -6.22 -10.64
C GLY A 161 -0.52 -5.81 -9.43
N LEU A 162 -1.01 -6.75 -8.63
CA LEU A 162 -1.83 -6.45 -7.45
C LEU A 162 -0.96 -6.34 -6.20
N ILE A 163 -1.12 -5.25 -5.46
CA ILE A 163 -0.40 -5.03 -4.19
C ILE A 163 -1.02 -5.91 -3.10
N LEU A 164 -0.34 -6.99 -2.75
CA LEU A 164 -0.76 -7.92 -1.70
C LEU A 164 -0.50 -7.32 -0.32
N ASP A 165 0.67 -6.73 -0.13
CA ASP A 165 1.03 -6.09 1.13
C ASP A 165 1.98 -4.91 0.93
N PHE A 166 2.05 -4.03 1.94
CA PHE A 166 2.96 -2.90 1.94
C PHE A 166 3.35 -2.50 3.37
N VAL A 167 4.59 -2.06 3.53
CA VAL A 167 5.11 -1.52 4.79
C VAL A 167 5.86 -0.22 4.51
N LEU A 168 5.54 0.82 5.27
CA LEU A 168 6.29 2.07 5.26
C LEU A 168 7.27 2.06 6.44
N ALA A 169 8.55 1.93 6.15
CA ALA A 169 9.62 1.88 7.15
C ALA A 169 10.50 3.15 7.07
N PRO A 170 11.24 3.52 8.14
CA PRO A 170 12.25 4.57 8.09
C PRO A 170 13.23 4.34 6.93
N ALA A 171 13.69 5.40 6.27
CA ALA A 171 14.61 5.26 5.14
C ALA A 171 15.97 4.62 5.52
N SER A 172 16.34 4.63 6.81
CA SER A 172 17.51 3.94 7.35
C SER A 172 17.33 2.43 7.50
N ALA A 173 16.08 1.94 7.54
CA ALA A 173 15.81 0.52 7.74
C ALA A 173 16.40 -0.33 6.61
N ALA A 174 16.95 -1.49 6.98
CA ALA A 174 17.50 -2.43 6.01
C ALA A 174 16.37 -3.18 5.30
N ASP A 175 16.44 -3.26 3.98
CA ASP A 175 15.43 -3.92 3.15
C ASP A 175 15.22 -5.38 3.57
N LEU A 176 16.31 -6.06 3.95
CA LEU A 176 16.27 -7.44 4.44
C LEU A 176 15.43 -7.59 5.73
N THR A 177 15.58 -6.68 6.68
CA THR A 177 14.86 -6.75 7.97
C THR A 177 13.36 -6.52 7.76
N VAL A 178 13.02 -5.44 7.04
CA VAL A 178 11.61 -5.11 6.77
C VAL A 178 10.95 -6.20 5.90
N GLY A 179 11.67 -6.69 4.90
CA GLY A 179 11.20 -7.77 4.05
C GLY A 179 10.99 -9.07 4.82
N ALA A 180 11.86 -9.41 5.79
CA ALA A 180 11.71 -10.59 6.62
C ALA A 180 10.42 -10.52 7.47
N GLU A 181 10.17 -9.38 8.12
CA GLU A 181 8.96 -9.14 8.93
C GLU A 181 7.69 -9.23 8.06
N MET A 182 7.69 -8.55 6.91
CA MET A 182 6.55 -8.57 5.99
C MET A 182 6.27 -9.97 5.43
N LEU A 183 7.30 -10.70 4.98
CA LEU A 183 7.14 -12.03 4.39
C LEU A 183 6.74 -13.10 5.43
N ALA A 184 7.04 -12.90 6.71
CA ALA A 184 6.63 -13.82 7.77
C ALA A 184 5.11 -13.91 7.96
N GLU A 185 4.35 -12.89 7.53
CA GLU A 185 2.88 -12.86 7.59
C GLU A 185 2.21 -13.61 6.42
N HIS A 186 3.00 -14.07 5.44
CA HIS A 186 2.49 -14.73 4.23
C HIS A 186 2.89 -16.19 4.16
N THR A 187 2.08 -17.01 3.49
CA THR A 187 2.33 -18.44 3.29
C THR A 187 2.10 -18.86 1.83
N ASP A 188 2.72 -19.97 1.44
CA ASP A 188 2.48 -20.62 0.14
C ASP A 188 2.78 -19.75 -1.09
N LEU A 189 3.78 -18.86 -0.98
CA LEU A 189 4.18 -17.95 -2.05
C LEU A 189 5.58 -18.28 -2.61
N THR A 190 5.78 -17.95 -3.87
CA THR A 190 7.11 -17.80 -4.48
C THR A 190 7.37 -16.32 -4.69
N VAL A 191 8.36 -15.77 -3.97
CA VAL A 191 8.66 -14.33 -3.97
C VAL A 191 9.99 -14.06 -4.64
N PHE A 192 9.98 -13.19 -5.63
CA PHE A 192 11.16 -12.70 -6.33
C PHE A 192 11.60 -11.39 -5.69
N GLY A 193 12.83 -11.35 -5.19
CA GLY A 193 13.43 -10.16 -4.57
C GLY A 193 14.69 -9.72 -5.27
N ASP A 194 15.04 -8.44 -5.12
CA ASP A 194 16.32 -7.93 -5.56
C ASP A 194 17.48 -8.39 -4.65
N LYS A 195 18.71 -7.90 -4.93
CA LYS A 195 19.92 -8.24 -4.15
C LYS A 195 19.90 -7.72 -2.71
N GLY A 196 18.99 -6.81 -2.38
CA GLY A 196 18.79 -6.30 -1.02
C GLY A 196 18.21 -7.35 -0.08
N TYR A 197 17.51 -8.35 -0.62
CA TYR A 197 16.83 -9.41 0.13
C TYR A 197 17.62 -10.73 0.19
N ILE A 198 18.90 -10.76 -0.24
CA ILE A 198 19.70 -11.97 -0.21
C ILE A 198 20.05 -12.38 1.22
N SER A 199 19.49 -13.51 1.67
CA SER A 199 19.84 -14.19 2.91
C SER A 199 19.47 -15.67 2.81
N VAL A 200 20.46 -16.55 2.91
CA VAL A 200 20.25 -18.02 2.90
C VAL A 200 19.44 -18.44 4.13
N ASP A 201 19.74 -17.85 5.29
CA ASP A 201 19.07 -18.17 6.54
C ASP A 201 17.59 -17.75 6.49
N LEU A 202 17.29 -16.54 6.02
CA LEU A 202 15.92 -16.07 5.84
C LEU A 202 15.15 -16.95 4.85
N ALA A 203 15.72 -17.22 3.69
CA ALA A 203 15.08 -18.08 2.68
C ALA A 203 14.79 -19.49 3.24
N GLY A 204 15.71 -20.05 4.02
CA GLY A 204 15.52 -21.34 4.71
C GLY A 204 14.45 -21.29 5.79
N GLN A 205 14.35 -20.21 6.57
CA GLN A 205 13.30 -20.03 7.59
C GLN A 205 11.91 -19.88 6.94
N LEU A 206 11.77 -19.01 5.95
CA LEU A 206 10.51 -18.80 5.22
C LEU A 206 10.02 -20.09 4.54
N LEU A 207 10.93 -20.87 3.96
CA LEU A 207 10.57 -22.15 3.33
C LEU A 207 10.03 -23.16 4.36
N ARG A 208 10.68 -23.26 5.52
CA ARG A 208 10.29 -24.25 6.56
C ARG A 208 9.01 -23.87 7.30
N HIS A 209 8.84 -22.60 7.64
CA HIS A 209 7.74 -22.16 8.51
C HIS A 209 6.53 -21.66 7.72
N ASN A 210 6.77 -21.05 6.56
CA ASN A 210 5.72 -20.39 5.77
C ASN A 210 5.44 -21.08 4.43
N ARG A 211 6.20 -22.13 4.06
CA ARG A 211 6.18 -22.72 2.70
C ARG A 211 6.40 -21.64 1.61
N LEU A 212 7.11 -20.58 1.95
CA LEU A 212 7.41 -19.45 1.08
C LEU A 212 8.81 -19.62 0.49
N LYS A 213 8.92 -19.57 -0.83
CA LYS A 213 10.19 -19.62 -1.56
C LYS A 213 10.63 -18.20 -1.87
N LEU A 214 11.71 -17.73 -1.22
CA LEU A 214 12.33 -16.45 -1.55
C LEU A 214 13.45 -16.67 -2.59
N LEU A 215 13.26 -16.15 -3.78
CA LEU A 215 14.21 -16.24 -4.90
C LEU A 215 14.83 -14.86 -5.14
N THR A 216 16.16 -14.79 -5.10
CA THR A 216 16.89 -13.53 -5.29
C THR A 216 17.96 -13.69 -6.35
N LEU A 217 18.22 -12.63 -7.13
CA LEU A 217 19.32 -12.63 -8.09
C LEU A 217 20.65 -12.74 -7.37
N PRO A 218 21.55 -13.67 -7.78
CA PRO A 218 22.87 -13.82 -7.16
C PRO A 218 23.71 -12.55 -7.37
N ARG A 219 24.57 -12.23 -6.40
CA ARG A 219 25.58 -11.20 -6.58
C ARG A 219 26.63 -11.70 -7.56
N ARG A 220 27.29 -10.77 -8.26
CA ARG A 220 28.32 -11.08 -9.28
C ARG A 220 29.43 -12.02 -8.77
N ASN A 221 29.64 -12.09 -7.46
CA ASN A 221 30.64 -12.91 -6.78
C ASN A 221 30.04 -14.16 -6.10
N GLN A 222 28.76 -14.45 -6.31
CA GLN A 222 28.12 -15.66 -5.78
C GLN A 222 28.01 -16.71 -6.89
N HIS A 223 28.63 -17.88 -6.65
CA HIS A 223 28.50 -19.08 -7.51
C HIS A 223 27.17 -19.81 -7.25
N CYS A 224 26.04 -19.10 -7.26
CA CYS A 224 24.73 -19.73 -7.18
C CYS A 224 24.16 -19.81 -8.60
N GLN A 225 24.07 -21.01 -9.14
CA GLN A 225 23.40 -21.24 -10.41
C GLN A 225 21.89 -21.23 -10.14
N LEU A 226 21.19 -20.22 -10.68
CA LEU A 226 19.74 -20.31 -10.80
C LEU A 226 19.39 -21.56 -11.65
N PRO A 227 18.34 -22.31 -11.29
CA PRO A 227 17.86 -23.37 -12.18
C PRO A 227 17.62 -22.79 -13.58
N PRO A 228 17.98 -23.52 -14.65
CA PRO A 228 17.86 -23.02 -16.03
C PRO A 228 16.47 -22.51 -16.40
N GLU A 229 15.45 -23.07 -15.77
CA GLU A 229 14.04 -22.70 -15.94
C GLU A 229 13.69 -21.30 -15.43
N LEU A 230 14.49 -20.73 -14.52
CA LEU A 230 14.29 -19.39 -13.95
C LEU A 230 15.20 -18.32 -14.55
N SER A 231 16.18 -18.70 -15.37
CA SER A 231 17.14 -17.76 -15.97
C SER A 231 16.50 -16.82 -17.01
N HIS A 232 15.31 -17.14 -17.51
CA HIS A 232 14.59 -16.35 -18.52
C HIS A 232 13.50 -15.44 -17.91
N THR A 233 13.32 -15.45 -16.58
CA THR A 233 12.25 -14.67 -15.90
C THR A 233 12.75 -13.34 -15.34
N PHE A 234 14.05 -13.04 -15.46
CA PHE A 234 14.67 -11.79 -14.98
C PHE A 234 15.27 -10.97 -16.12
#